data_551927b6beed63047ef85aee609a4564
#
_entry.id   551927b6beed63047ef85aee609a4564
#
_cell.length_a   1.000
_cell.length_b   1.000
_cell.length_c   1.000
_cell.angle_alpha   90.00
_cell.angle_beta   90.00
_cell.angle_gamma   90.00
#
_symmetry.space_group_name_H-M   'P 1'
#
loop_
_entity.id
_entity.type
_entity.pdbx_description
1 polymer ?
#
loop_
_entity_poly.entity_id
_entity_poly.type
_entity_poly.pdbx_seq_one_letter_code
_entity_poly.pdbx_strand_id
1 'polypeptide(L)'
;MSISLATAQALDDAEIHVILSGSIALRGFDGRKELRWRTNLDAGANQLTLPVIATGAEGGQVLVEVIHAQKRRTFVVDVRALG
;
A
#
# COMPACT_ATOMS: atom_id res chain seq x y z
N MET A 1 -5.74 -8.01 1.39
CA MET A 1 -5.65 -6.98 2.43
C MET A 1 -6.16 -5.65 1.89
N SER A 2 -7.02 -5.00 2.61
CA SER A 2 -7.55 -3.68 2.23
C SER A 2 -6.93 -2.60 3.10
N ILE A 3 -6.48 -1.53 2.44
CA ILE A 3 -5.91 -0.37 3.11
C ILE A 3 -6.82 0.82 2.83
N SER A 4 -7.19 1.55 3.87
CA SER A 4 -8.01 2.75 3.74
C SER A 4 -7.12 3.99 3.74
N LEU A 5 -7.24 4.78 2.69
CA LEU A 5 -6.53 6.05 2.55
C LEU A 5 -7.54 7.20 2.55
N ALA A 6 -7.34 8.18 3.41
CA ALA A 6 -8.19 9.36 3.45
C ALA A 6 -7.45 10.55 2.84
N THR A 7 -8.11 11.27 1.94
CA THR A 7 -7.57 12.50 1.36
C THR A 7 -8.54 13.65 1.60
N ALA A 8 -8.00 14.85 1.81
CA ALA A 8 -8.83 16.04 2.01
C ALA A 8 -9.48 16.52 0.72
N GLN A 9 -8.85 16.21 -0.42
CA GLN A 9 -9.29 16.63 -1.75
C GLN A 9 -9.16 15.47 -2.72
N ALA A 10 -9.95 15.49 -3.78
CA ALA A 10 -9.78 14.54 -4.88
C ALA A 10 -8.42 14.77 -5.55
N LEU A 11 -7.71 13.68 -5.84
CA LEU A 11 -6.41 13.72 -6.49
C LEU A 11 -6.51 13.00 -7.83
N ASP A 12 -6.25 13.71 -8.92
CA ASP A 12 -6.22 13.12 -10.25
C ASP A 12 -4.79 12.70 -10.58
N ASP A 13 -4.64 11.48 -11.11
CA ASP A 13 -3.35 10.95 -11.54
C ASP A 13 -2.32 10.91 -10.40
N ALA A 14 -2.74 10.47 -9.23
CA ALA A 14 -1.84 10.28 -8.09
C ALA A 14 -1.00 9.01 -8.30
N GLU A 15 0.29 9.08 -7.97
CA GLU A 15 1.16 7.91 -7.99
C GLU A 15 1.08 7.20 -6.64
N ILE A 16 0.79 5.92 -6.69
CA ILE A 16 0.79 5.06 -5.50
C ILE A 16 2.02 4.17 -5.57
N HIS A 17 2.83 4.21 -4.53
CA HIS A 17 4.04 3.41 -4.40
C HIS A 17 3.93 2.55 -3.15
N VAL A 18 3.95 1.25 -3.31
CA VAL A 18 3.82 0.29 -2.21
C VAL A 18 5.11 -0.49 -2.07
N ILE A 19 5.66 -0.50 -0.86
CA ILE A 19 6.90 -1.20 -0.54
C ILE A 19 6.61 -2.16 0.61
N LEU A 20 7.00 -3.42 0.44
CA LEU A 20 6.84 -4.45 1.45
C LEU A 20 8.16 -4.69 2.16
N SER A 21 8.10 -4.89 3.47
CA SER A 21 9.27 -5.25 4.27
C SER A 21 8.89 -6.36 5.26
N GLY A 22 9.89 -7.15 5.67
CA GLY A 22 9.67 -8.26 6.58
C GLY A 22 9.21 -9.53 5.88
N SER A 23 8.47 -10.36 6.59
CA SER A 23 8.04 -11.68 6.12
C SER A 23 6.66 -11.62 5.48
N ILE A 24 6.53 -10.81 4.45
CA ILE A 24 5.31 -10.70 3.65
C ILE A 24 5.65 -10.61 2.18
N ALA A 25 4.71 -10.97 1.33
CA ALA A 25 4.88 -10.93 -0.12
C ALA A 25 3.55 -10.62 -0.79
N LEU A 26 3.61 -10.29 -2.07
CA LEU A 26 2.44 -10.08 -2.91
C LEU A 26 2.10 -11.38 -3.64
N ARG A 27 0.89 -11.87 -3.44
CA ARG A 27 0.41 -13.07 -4.12
C ARG A 27 0.31 -12.82 -5.62
N GLY A 28 0.93 -13.69 -6.41
CA GLY A 28 0.97 -13.53 -7.86
C GLY A 28 2.10 -12.64 -8.37
N PHE A 29 2.88 -12.06 -7.47
CA PHE A 29 4.03 -11.21 -7.81
C PHE A 29 5.28 -11.73 -7.09
N ASP A 30 5.64 -12.96 -7.38
CA ASP A 30 6.74 -13.64 -6.70
C ASP A 30 8.05 -12.86 -6.82
N GLY A 31 8.70 -12.67 -5.68
CA GLY A 31 9.95 -11.94 -5.60
C GLY A 31 9.82 -10.43 -5.65
N ARG A 32 8.62 -9.89 -5.83
CA ARG A 32 8.42 -8.46 -5.82
C ARG A 32 8.06 -7.96 -4.44
N LYS A 33 8.76 -6.94 -3.99
CA LYS A 33 8.52 -6.23 -2.74
C LYS A 33 8.02 -4.81 -2.96
N GLU A 34 7.76 -4.43 -4.20
CA GLU A 34 7.44 -3.06 -4.56
C GLU A 34 6.45 -3.04 -5.73
N LEU A 35 5.43 -2.20 -5.63
CA LEU A 35 4.48 -1.92 -6.69
C LEU A 35 4.35 -0.41 -6.86
N ARG A 36 4.13 0.01 -8.10
CA ARG A 36 3.93 1.43 -8.42
C ARG A 36 2.89 1.53 -9.54
N TRP A 37 1.88 2.37 -9.33
CA TRP A 37 0.89 2.66 -10.37
C TRP A 37 0.30 4.04 -10.14
N ARG A 38 -0.49 4.51 -11.12
CA ARG A 38 -1.21 5.78 -11.02
C ARG A 38 -2.70 5.53 -10.99
N THR A 39 -3.41 6.30 -10.20
CA THR A 39 -4.85 6.20 -10.07
C THR A 39 -5.42 7.54 -9.59
N ASN A 40 -6.73 7.69 -9.74
CA ASN A 40 -7.43 8.83 -9.18
C ASN A 40 -7.93 8.46 -7.79
N LEU A 41 -7.82 9.41 -6.86
CA LEU A 41 -8.34 9.25 -5.51
C LEU A 41 -9.45 10.24 -5.28
N ASP A 42 -10.53 9.78 -4.64
CA ASP A 42 -11.65 10.65 -4.27
C ASP A 42 -11.38 11.35 -2.95
N ALA A 43 -12.02 12.49 -2.74
CA ALA A 43 -11.99 13.13 -1.43
C ALA A 43 -12.68 12.23 -0.40
N GLY A 44 -12.10 12.11 0.78
CA GLY A 44 -12.58 11.21 1.82
C GLY A 44 -11.83 9.89 1.80
N ALA A 45 -12.52 8.80 2.14
CA ALA A 45 -11.91 7.49 2.27
C ALA A 45 -11.81 6.77 0.92
N ASN A 46 -10.63 6.20 0.66
CA ASN A 46 -10.37 5.36 -0.51
C ASN A 46 -9.87 4.01 -0.02
N GLN A 47 -10.29 2.93 -0.66
CA GLN A 47 -9.82 1.60 -0.33
C GLN A 47 -8.90 1.06 -1.40
N LEU A 48 -7.73 0.58 -0.96
CA LEU A 48 -6.79 -0.12 -1.81
C LEU A 48 -6.79 -1.59 -1.40
N THR A 49 -7.01 -2.48 -2.34
CA THR A 49 -6.96 -3.92 -2.08
C THR A 49 -5.65 -4.47 -2.63
N LEU A 50 -4.85 -5.07 -1.75
CA LEU A 50 -3.55 -5.64 -2.09
C LEU A 50 -3.53 -7.12 -1.74
N PRO A 51 -3.01 -7.97 -2.64
CA PRO A 51 -2.91 -9.42 -2.38
C PRO A 51 -1.69 -9.73 -1.50
N VAL A 52 -1.68 -9.23 -0.28
CA VAL A 52 -0.57 -9.41 0.66
C VAL A 52 -0.76 -10.70 1.42
N ILE A 53 0.28 -11.52 1.50
CA ILE A 53 0.31 -12.76 2.26
C ILE A 53 1.49 -12.75 3.23
N ALA A 54 1.31 -13.39 4.39
CA ALA A 54 2.40 -13.59 5.34
C ALA A 54 3.21 -14.82 4.90
N THR A 55 4.53 -14.65 4.82
CA THR A 55 5.46 -15.74 4.46
C THR A 55 6.21 -16.29 5.66
N GLY A 56 6.03 -15.67 6.82
CA GLY A 56 6.64 -16.11 8.08
C GLY A 56 5.84 -15.62 9.26
N ALA A 57 6.16 -16.16 10.45
CA ALA A 57 5.42 -15.88 11.67
C ALA A 57 5.54 -14.42 12.14
N GLU A 58 6.57 -13.74 11.72
CA GLU A 58 6.83 -12.37 12.17
C GLU A 58 5.97 -11.32 11.47
N GLY A 59 5.38 -11.67 10.31
CA GLY A 59 4.67 -10.70 9.50
C GLY A 59 5.62 -9.66 8.92
N GLY A 60 5.13 -8.45 8.68
CA GLY A 60 5.94 -7.38 8.10
C GLY A 60 5.20 -6.06 8.08
N GLN A 61 5.70 -5.14 7.27
CA GLN A 61 5.12 -3.82 7.11
C GLN A 61 4.90 -3.50 5.65
N VAL A 62 3.80 -2.81 5.37
CA VAL A 62 3.50 -2.25 4.06
C VAL A 62 3.66 -0.74 4.16
N LEU A 63 4.58 -0.20 3.39
CA LEU A 63 4.75 1.24 3.26
C LEU A 63 4.00 1.69 2.01
N VAL A 64 3.08 2.63 2.18
CA VAL A 64 2.32 3.19 1.07
C VAL A 64 2.67 4.66 0.95
N GLU A 65 3.20 5.06 -0.19
CA GLU A 65 3.46 6.47 -0.51
C GLU A 65 2.46 6.93 -1.56
N VAL A 66 1.85 8.09 -1.30
CA VAL A 66 0.97 8.75 -2.26
C VAL A 66 1.67 10.03 -2.71
N ILE A 67 1.96 10.13 -3.99
CA ILE A 67 2.68 11.26 -4.57
C ILE A 67 1.77 11.97 -5.56
N HIS A 68 1.57 13.26 -5.33
CA HIS A 68 0.74 14.09 -6.20
C HIS A 68 1.22 15.54 -6.15
N ALA A 69 1.44 16.14 -7.31
CA ALA A 69 1.81 17.56 -7.45
C ALA A 69 2.98 17.96 -6.52
N GLN A 70 4.05 17.18 -6.53
CA GLN A 70 5.26 17.39 -5.71
C GLN A 70 5.03 17.22 -4.20
N LYS A 71 3.86 16.74 -3.80
CA LYS A 71 3.57 16.40 -2.41
C LYS A 71 3.60 14.90 -2.24
N ARG A 72 4.11 14.47 -1.08
CA ARG A 72 4.23 13.06 -0.74
C ARG A 72 3.62 12.81 0.63
N ARG A 73 2.77 11.80 0.72
CA ARG A 73 2.27 11.29 1.99
C ARG A 73 2.67 9.83 2.14
N THR A 74 3.08 9.46 3.34
CA THR A 74 3.54 8.12 3.64
C THR A 74 2.67 7.51 4.73
N PHE A 75 2.22 6.27 4.51
CA PHE A 75 1.43 5.50 5.47
C PHE A 75 2.13 4.17 5.70
N VAL A 76 2.19 3.74 6.95
CA VAL A 76 2.77 2.45 7.31
C VAL A 76 1.67 1.58 7.92
N VAL A 77 1.53 0.36 7.39
CA VAL A 77 0.56 -0.61 7.87
C VAL A 77 1.31 -1.85 8.35
N ASP A 78 1.08 -2.24 9.59
CA ASP A 78 1.64 -3.47 10.14
C ASP A 78 0.80 -4.65 9.70
N VAL A 79 1.46 -5.69 9.17
CA VAL A 79 0.82 -6.95 8.80
C VAL A 79 1.34 -8.03 9.74
N ARG A 80 0.43 -8.67 10.45
CA ARG A 80 0.77 -9.74 11.36
C ARG A 80 0.28 -11.06 10.81
N ALA A 81 1.09 -12.10 10.99
CA ALA A 81 0.65 -13.45 10.67
C ALA A 81 -0.40 -13.88 11.68
N LEU A 82 -1.51 -14.43 11.17
CA LEU A 82 -2.51 -15.08 12.01
C LEU A 82 -1.98 -16.48 12.30
N GLY A 83 -1.48 -16.66 13.51
CA GLY A 83 -0.88 -17.91 13.86
C GLY A 83 -1.69 -18.73 14.80
#